data_82ba8a51f0b9b25d52f56c1f6c16c98d
#
_entry.id   82ba8a51f0b9b25d52f56c1f6c16c98d
#
_cell.length_a   1.000
_cell.length_b   1.000
_cell.length_c   1.000
_cell.angle_alpha   90.00
_cell.angle_beta   90.00
_cell.angle_gamma   90.00
#
_symmetry.space_group_name_H-M   'P 1'
#
loop_
_entity.id
_entity.type
_entity.pdbx_description
1 polymer ?
#
loop_
_entity_poly.entity_id
_entity_poly.type
_entity_poly.pdbx_seq_one_letter_code
_entity_poly.pdbx_strand_id
1 'polypeptide(L)'
;MRRERKAVKDMKDGFQTFGRLAMAFILISLSSVAHGGATMRARPFVKWAGGKGQLLGQLDALLPNDFAQREDLVYVEPFVGGAAMLFHVLAKYPNVKRAIINDANSELVSTYKTIKTNSEELIGLLSRLQEEFGKCATEELRQDMYNKLRDKFNAHKGDELETSALFIFLNKTCFNGLYRVNSKGEFNVPFGKAKNPTICDADNIRALNKVLQKVTILNGDFEDVMKSVKSKAFFYFDPPYRPLTQSAAFTAYAKGGFNDDEQRRLAQFCRKLDRAGHQWMLSNSDPHNVDPEDDFFEELYQGFDIKRVVASRAINSKGDGRGKIAELAIRNYGE
;
A
#
# COMPACT_ATOMS: atom_id res chain seq x y z
N MET A 1 39.32 -50.81 -42.07
CA MET A 1 39.94 -50.62 -40.69
C MET A 1 40.51 -49.24 -40.40
N ARG A 2 41.28 -48.55 -41.27
CA ARG A 2 41.80 -47.19 -40.95
C ARG A 2 40.71 -46.05 -40.97
N ARG A 3 39.71 -46.17 -41.87
CA ARG A 3 38.62 -45.15 -41.96
C ARG A 3 37.61 -45.26 -40.83
N GLU A 4 37.32 -46.41 -40.31
CA GLU A 4 36.38 -46.61 -39.18
C GLU A 4 36.95 -46.11 -37.85
N ARG A 5 38.26 -46.28 -37.62
CA ARG A 5 38.93 -45.76 -36.39
C ARG A 5 38.97 -44.24 -36.35
N LYS A 6 39.00 -43.56 -37.51
CA LYS A 6 38.95 -42.11 -37.59
C LYS A 6 37.56 -41.58 -37.27
N ALA A 7 36.49 -42.19 -37.77
CA ALA A 7 35.10 -41.82 -37.51
C ALA A 7 34.72 -41.95 -36.01
N VAL A 8 35.20 -43.03 -35.34
CA VAL A 8 34.94 -43.25 -33.91
C VAL A 8 35.70 -42.25 -33.04
N LYS A 9 36.90 -41.80 -33.49
CA LYS A 9 37.66 -40.78 -32.76
C LYS A 9 37.00 -39.39 -32.89
N ASP A 10 36.58 -39.01 -34.10
CA ASP A 10 35.91 -37.75 -34.37
C ASP A 10 34.55 -37.64 -33.64
N MET A 11 33.81 -38.77 -33.50
CA MET A 11 32.59 -38.83 -32.65
C MET A 11 32.88 -38.66 -31.16
N LYS A 12 33.96 -39.27 -30.64
CA LYS A 12 34.32 -39.10 -29.20
C LYS A 12 34.78 -37.68 -28.88
N ASP A 13 35.52 -37.05 -29.77
CA ASP A 13 35.97 -35.67 -29.59
C ASP A 13 34.78 -34.69 -29.71
N GLY A 14 33.80 -34.95 -30.57
CA GLY A 14 32.53 -34.19 -30.65
C GLY A 14 31.69 -34.27 -29.38
N PHE A 15 31.57 -35.45 -28.76
CA PHE A 15 30.83 -35.63 -27.51
C PHE A 15 31.51 -34.96 -26.30
N GLN A 16 32.85 -34.91 -26.24
CA GLN A 16 33.56 -34.22 -25.20
C GLN A 16 33.43 -32.69 -25.34
N THR A 17 33.35 -32.16 -26.54
CA THR A 17 33.18 -30.73 -26.80
C THR A 17 31.75 -30.27 -26.45
N PHE A 18 30.72 -31.11 -26.81
CA PHE A 18 29.32 -30.81 -26.41
C PHE A 18 29.09 -30.89 -24.91
N GLY A 19 29.72 -31.83 -24.21
CA GLY A 19 29.63 -31.93 -22.74
C GLY A 19 30.28 -30.72 -22.02
N ARG A 20 31.38 -30.20 -22.56
CA ARG A 20 32.04 -29.00 -22.01
C ARG A 20 31.24 -27.71 -22.28
N LEU A 21 30.61 -27.56 -23.43
CA LEU A 21 29.72 -26.43 -23.72
C LEU A 21 28.44 -26.47 -22.87
N ALA A 22 27.83 -27.66 -22.69
CA ALA A 22 26.66 -27.81 -21.84
C ALA A 22 26.97 -27.54 -20.36
N MET A 23 28.15 -27.96 -19.84
CA MET A 23 28.59 -27.63 -18.50
C MET A 23 28.96 -26.15 -18.35
N ALA A 24 29.51 -25.51 -19.38
CA ALA A 24 29.78 -24.07 -19.35
C ALA A 24 28.48 -23.25 -19.35
N PHE A 25 27.45 -23.65 -20.07
CA PHE A 25 26.13 -23.00 -20.01
C PHE A 25 25.43 -23.18 -18.65
N ILE A 26 25.55 -24.36 -18.03
CA ILE A 26 25.00 -24.63 -16.70
C ILE A 26 25.77 -23.83 -15.61
N LEU A 27 27.10 -23.70 -15.73
CA LEU A 27 27.93 -22.91 -14.82
C LEU A 27 27.72 -21.40 -15.01
N ILE A 28 27.45 -20.92 -16.22
CA ILE A 28 27.12 -19.51 -16.47
C ILE A 28 25.71 -19.18 -15.95
N SER A 29 24.74 -20.12 -16.02
CA SER A 29 23.41 -19.94 -15.44
C SER A 29 23.40 -20.01 -13.91
N LEU A 30 24.39 -20.69 -13.29
CA LEU A 30 24.55 -20.74 -11.83
C LEU A 30 25.43 -19.63 -11.27
N SER A 31 26.25 -18.97 -12.09
CA SER A 31 27.07 -17.82 -11.64
C SER A 31 26.36 -16.47 -11.76
N SER A 32 25.19 -16.39 -12.39
CA SER A 32 24.37 -15.16 -12.45
C SER A 32 23.43 -14.98 -11.23
N VAL A 33 23.51 -15.83 -10.20
CA VAL A 33 22.68 -15.77 -8.98
C VAL A 33 23.42 -15.17 -7.78
N ALA A 34 24.62 -14.66 -7.96
CA ALA A 34 25.40 -14.02 -6.87
C ALA A 34 25.73 -12.55 -7.15
N HIS A 35 24.76 -11.77 -7.66
CA HIS A 35 24.76 -10.36 -7.43
C HIS A 35 23.84 -10.13 -6.20
N GLY A 36 24.47 -9.87 -5.06
CA GLY A 36 23.81 -9.37 -3.86
C GLY A 36 23.20 -7.99 -4.13
N GLY A 37 22.19 -7.93 -4.99
CA GLY A 37 21.31 -6.79 -5.13
C GLY A 37 20.56 -6.62 -3.83
N ALA A 38 20.71 -5.49 -3.15
CA ALA A 38 19.90 -5.12 -2.02
C ALA A 38 18.44 -5.41 -2.39
N THR A 39 17.81 -6.36 -1.71
CA THR A 39 16.41 -6.71 -1.96
C THR A 39 15.59 -5.45 -1.81
N MET A 40 15.00 -4.97 -2.93
CA MET A 40 14.20 -3.77 -2.93
C MET A 40 13.07 -3.92 -1.89
N ARG A 41 12.99 -2.96 -0.95
CA ARG A 41 11.92 -2.96 0.04
C ARG A 41 10.61 -2.59 -0.64
N ALA A 42 9.56 -3.37 -0.37
CA ALA A 42 8.20 -3.04 -0.81
C ALA A 42 7.79 -1.66 -0.26
N ARG A 43 7.15 -0.85 -1.11
CA ARG A 43 6.64 0.47 -0.77
C ARG A 43 5.24 0.68 -1.38
N PRO A 44 4.46 1.66 -0.92
CA PRO A 44 3.16 1.95 -1.50
C PRO A 44 3.21 2.04 -3.03
N PHE A 45 2.33 1.30 -3.73
CA PHE A 45 2.27 1.31 -5.19
C PHE A 45 1.42 2.45 -5.74
N VAL A 46 0.58 3.04 -4.91
CA VAL A 46 -0.26 4.21 -5.20
C VAL A 46 0.06 5.36 -4.25
N LYS A 47 -0.23 6.58 -4.67
CA LYS A 47 -0.38 7.70 -3.75
C LYS A 47 -1.75 7.57 -3.07
N TRP A 48 -1.78 7.68 -1.76
CA TRP A 48 -3.02 7.59 -0.99
C TRP A 48 -3.11 8.74 0.00
N ALA A 49 -4.31 9.31 0.15
CA ALA A 49 -4.53 10.38 1.10
C ALA A 49 -4.19 9.88 2.52
N GLY A 50 -3.58 10.72 3.33
CA GLY A 50 -3.17 10.34 4.69
C GLY A 50 -1.91 9.47 4.78
N GLY A 51 -1.14 9.33 3.69
CA GLY A 51 0.08 8.49 3.69
C GLY A 51 1.07 8.84 4.80
N LYS A 52 1.43 7.87 5.63
CA LYS A 52 2.21 8.02 6.88
C LYS A 52 3.74 8.08 6.68
N GLY A 53 4.22 8.24 5.44
CA GLY A 53 5.66 8.18 5.14
C GLY A 53 6.55 9.05 6.04
N GLN A 54 6.10 10.25 6.41
CA GLN A 54 6.86 11.17 7.29
C GLN A 54 6.76 10.81 8.77
N LEU A 55 5.74 10.08 9.18
CA LEU A 55 5.48 9.74 10.58
C LEU A 55 5.96 8.35 10.96
N LEU A 56 6.37 7.50 9.99
CA LEU A 56 6.75 6.12 10.25
C LEU A 56 7.75 5.96 11.39
N GLY A 57 8.78 6.81 11.46
CA GLY A 57 9.78 6.74 12.53
C GLY A 57 9.21 7.06 13.90
N GLN A 58 8.29 8.03 14.01
CA GLN A 58 7.66 8.40 15.26
C GLN A 58 6.64 7.34 15.70
N LEU A 59 5.82 6.84 14.76
CA LEU A 59 4.86 5.76 15.03
C LEU A 59 5.55 4.44 15.41
N ASP A 60 6.65 4.14 14.76
CA ASP A 60 7.47 2.97 15.07
C ASP A 60 8.06 3.03 16.50
N ALA A 61 8.51 4.21 16.93
CA ALA A 61 9.01 4.42 18.29
C ALA A 61 7.91 4.32 19.37
N LEU A 62 6.63 4.39 18.97
CA LEU A 62 5.48 4.24 19.85
C LEU A 62 4.93 2.80 19.90
N LEU A 63 5.49 1.85 19.13
CA LEU A 63 5.12 0.44 19.23
C LEU A 63 5.48 -0.12 20.63
N PRO A 64 4.81 -1.20 21.09
CA PRO A 64 5.14 -1.82 22.38
C PRO A 64 6.63 -2.17 22.49
N ASN A 65 7.23 -1.96 23.66
CA ASN A 65 8.66 -2.21 23.89
C ASN A 65 9.09 -3.65 23.55
N ASP A 66 8.19 -4.61 23.74
CA ASP A 66 8.39 -6.03 23.45
C ASP A 66 7.95 -6.43 22.02
N PHE A 67 7.59 -5.49 21.16
CA PHE A 67 7.02 -5.76 19.82
C PHE A 67 7.94 -6.65 18.97
N ALA A 68 9.24 -6.42 19.00
CA ALA A 68 10.23 -7.18 18.25
C ALA A 68 10.51 -8.58 18.83
N GLN A 69 10.23 -8.79 20.12
CA GLN A 69 10.49 -10.03 20.87
C GLN A 69 9.31 -11.01 20.84
N ARG A 70 8.12 -10.56 20.44
CA ARG A 70 6.91 -11.40 20.39
C ARG A 70 7.04 -12.45 19.30
N GLU A 71 6.90 -13.70 19.69
CA GLU A 71 6.86 -14.79 18.72
C GLU A 71 5.52 -14.83 17.98
N ASP A 72 5.55 -15.14 16.68
CA ASP A 72 4.38 -15.34 15.82
C ASP A 72 3.35 -14.19 15.87
N LEU A 73 3.83 -12.95 15.98
CA LEU A 73 2.98 -11.78 16.04
C LEU A 73 2.10 -11.67 14.77
N VAL A 74 0.79 -11.53 15.00
CA VAL A 74 -0.19 -11.20 13.97
C VAL A 74 -0.39 -9.69 13.93
N TYR A 75 -0.16 -9.07 12.78
CA TYR A 75 -0.32 -7.64 12.56
C TYR A 75 -1.58 -7.36 11.75
N VAL A 76 -2.38 -6.37 12.13
CA VAL A 76 -3.69 -6.10 11.51
C VAL A 76 -3.83 -4.62 11.18
N GLU A 77 -4.17 -4.29 9.92
CA GLU A 77 -4.57 -2.95 9.48
C GLU A 77 -5.99 -2.96 8.89
N PRO A 78 -7.01 -2.54 9.65
CA PRO A 78 -8.40 -2.48 9.18
C PRO A 78 -8.69 -1.39 8.15
N PHE A 79 -7.82 -0.38 8.03
CA PHE A 79 -7.85 0.73 7.07
C PHE A 79 -6.49 0.81 6.38
N VAL A 80 -6.22 -0.09 5.44
CA VAL A 80 -4.85 -0.25 4.94
C VAL A 80 -4.41 0.89 4.00
N GLY A 81 -5.31 1.48 3.24
CA GLY A 81 -4.98 2.54 2.30
C GLY A 81 -3.75 2.21 1.45
N GLY A 82 -2.73 3.07 1.49
CA GLY A 82 -1.44 2.87 0.81
C GLY A 82 -0.48 1.88 1.49
N ALA A 83 -0.82 1.31 2.65
CA ALA A 83 -0.03 0.33 3.40
C ALA A 83 1.37 0.78 3.84
N ALA A 84 1.58 2.06 4.09
CA ALA A 84 2.91 2.56 4.45
C ALA A 84 3.43 1.92 5.76
N MET A 85 2.57 1.80 6.79
CA MET A 85 2.93 1.18 8.06
C MET A 85 3.09 -0.33 7.93
N LEU A 86 2.22 -1.03 7.19
CA LEU A 86 2.35 -2.46 6.89
C LEU A 86 3.73 -2.78 6.31
N PHE A 87 4.13 -2.10 5.24
CA PHE A 87 5.40 -2.38 4.58
C PHE A 87 6.60 -2.03 5.47
N HIS A 88 6.50 -0.98 6.28
CA HIS A 88 7.52 -0.64 7.28
C HIS A 88 7.65 -1.77 8.31
N VAL A 89 6.54 -2.20 8.91
CA VAL A 89 6.52 -3.26 9.93
C VAL A 89 7.03 -4.59 9.37
N LEU A 90 6.54 -5.01 8.20
CA LEU A 90 6.94 -6.28 7.59
C LEU A 90 8.41 -6.30 7.14
N ALA A 91 9.00 -5.14 6.87
CA ALA A 91 10.42 -5.02 6.53
C ALA A 91 11.33 -4.97 7.75
N LYS A 92 10.87 -4.37 8.86
CA LYS A 92 11.67 -4.16 10.08
C LYS A 92 11.54 -5.31 11.08
N TYR A 93 10.38 -5.97 11.16
CA TYR A 93 10.03 -6.93 12.19
C TYR A 93 9.81 -8.34 11.63
N PRO A 94 10.85 -9.18 11.55
CA PRO A 94 10.76 -10.54 11.00
C PRO A 94 9.92 -11.50 11.84
N ASN A 95 9.64 -11.16 13.10
CA ASN A 95 8.75 -11.89 14.00
C ASN A 95 7.26 -11.75 13.60
N VAL A 96 6.91 -10.78 12.74
CA VAL A 96 5.57 -10.68 12.15
C VAL A 96 5.42 -11.72 11.04
N LYS A 97 4.83 -12.87 11.39
CA LYS A 97 4.69 -14.02 10.48
C LYS A 97 3.45 -13.92 9.61
N ARG A 98 2.42 -13.23 10.06
CA ARG A 98 1.15 -13.03 9.36
C ARG A 98 0.67 -11.60 9.53
N ALA A 99 0.09 -11.06 8.46
CA ALA A 99 -0.65 -9.82 8.53
C ALA A 99 -2.06 -10.00 7.95
N ILE A 100 -3.00 -9.19 8.43
CA ILE A 100 -4.38 -9.11 7.94
C ILE A 100 -4.60 -7.65 7.59
N ILE A 101 -5.01 -7.37 6.38
CA ILE A 101 -5.36 -6.04 5.93
C ILE A 101 -6.80 -6.00 5.43
N ASN A 102 -7.43 -4.85 5.59
CA ASN A 102 -8.76 -4.57 5.09
C ASN A 102 -8.85 -3.14 4.58
N ASP A 103 -9.70 -2.91 3.63
CA ASP A 103 -10.16 -1.58 3.23
C ASP A 103 -11.59 -1.66 2.69
N ALA A 104 -12.35 -0.59 2.85
CA ALA A 104 -13.68 -0.48 2.28
C ALA A 104 -13.64 -0.25 0.75
N ASN A 105 -12.52 0.24 0.21
CA ASN A 105 -12.35 0.49 -1.21
C ASN A 105 -12.07 -0.80 -1.97
N SER A 106 -13.06 -1.26 -2.75
CA SER A 106 -13.00 -2.53 -3.49
C SER A 106 -11.93 -2.54 -4.58
N GLU A 107 -11.71 -1.42 -5.28
CA GLU A 107 -10.73 -1.30 -6.36
C GLU A 107 -9.30 -1.36 -5.81
N LEU A 108 -9.06 -0.70 -4.68
CA LEU A 108 -7.77 -0.79 -3.97
C LEU A 108 -7.50 -2.21 -3.51
N VAL A 109 -8.50 -2.86 -2.89
CA VAL A 109 -8.37 -4.24 -2.39
C VAL A 109 -8.18 -5.24 -3.53
N SER A 110 -8.93 -5.11 -4.64
CA SER A 110 -8.75 -5.93 -5.84
C SER A 110 -7.33 -5.77 -6.40
N THR A 111 -6.80 -4.53 -6.42
CA THR A 111 -5.43 -4.26 -6.87
C THR A 111 -4.38 -4.93 -5.96
N TYR A 112 -4.56 -4.93 -4.63
CA TYR A 112 -3.69 -5.69 -3.72
C TYR A 112 -3.74 -7.20 -4.00
N LYS A 113 -4.93 -7.76 -4.25
CA LYS A 113 -5.11 -9.17 -4.61
C LYS A 113 -4.43 -9.49 -5.93
N THR A 114 -4.61 -8.65 -6.95
CA THR A 114 -3.97 -8.80 -8.28
C THR A 114 -2.45 -8.76 -8.16
N ILE A 115 -1.87 -7.84 -7.39
CA ILE A 115 -0.42 -7.82 -7.12
C ILE A 115 0.03 -9.12 -6.44
N LYS A 116 -0.78 -9.67 -5.53
CA LYS A 116 -0.48 -10.91 -4.82
C LYS A 116 -0.51 -12.14 -5.72
N THR A 117 -1.40 -12.20 -6.72
CA THR A 117 -1.67 -13.42 -7.52
C THR A 117 -1.17 -13.36 -8.96
N ASN A 118 -1.20 -12.18 -9.60
CA ASN A 118 -0.97 -11.99 -11.04
C ASN A 118 0.03 -10.84 -11.31
N SER A 119 1.13 -10.80 -10.56
CA SER A 119 2.06 -9.66 -10.60
C SER A 119 2.74 -9.48 -11.95
N GLU A 120 3.14 -10.56 -12.65
CA GLU A 120 3.86 -10.44 -13.93
C GLU A 120 2.91 -10.00 -15.06
N GLU A 121 1.68 -10.52 -15.09
CA GLU A 121 0.65 -10.09 -16.03
C GLU A 121 0.30 -8.60 -15.81
N LEU A 122 0.18 -8.18 -14.55
CA LEU A 122 -0.04 -6.77 -14.20
C LEU A 122 1.11 -5.88 -14.67
N ILE A 123 2.36 -6.30 -14.46
CA ILE A 123 3.56 -5.61 -14.97
C ILE A 123 3.50 -5.49 -16.48
N GLY A 124 3.10 -6.56 -17.19
CA GLY A 124 2.95 -6.54 -18.65
C GLY A 124 1.92 -5.50 -19.13
N LEU A 125 0.78 -5.38 -18.45
CA LEU A 125 -0.23 -4.36 -18.77
C LEU A 125 0.28 -2.95 -18.47
N LEU A 126 0.86 -2.73 -17.30
CA LEU A 126 1.38 -1.42 -16.88
C LEU A 126 2.54 -0.96 -17.78
N SER A 127 3.40 -1.87 -18.23
CA SER A 127 4.48 -1.55 -19.17
C SER A 127 3.93 -1.05 -20.50
N ARG A 128 2.90 -1.71 -21.04
CA ARG A 128 2.23 -1.24 -22.27
C ARG A 128 1.61 0.14 -22.08
N LEU A 129 0.89 0.37 -20.96
CA LEU A 129 0.31 1.67 -20.64
C LEU A 129 1.39 2.76 -20.50
N GLN A 130 2.53 2.42 -19.90
CA GLN A 130 3.69 3.31 -19.78
C GLN A 130 4.25 3.70 -21.14
N GLU A 131 4.41 2.74 -22.06
CA GLU A 131 4.90 2.97 -23.42
C GLU A 131 3.91 3.82 -24.24
N GLU A 132 2.62 3.48 -24.20
CA GLU A 132 1.58 4.23 -24.92
C GLU A 132 1.49 5.67 -24.41
N PHE A 133 1.53 5.87 -23.10
CA PHE A 133 1.54 7.21 -22.50
C PHE A 133 2.81 7.99 -22.89
N GLY A 134 3.96 7.32 -22.95
CA GLY A 134 5.23 7.91 -23.38
C GLY A 134 5.24 8.37 -24.84
N LYS A 135 4.45 7.73 -25.71
CA LYS A 135 4.29 8.12 -27.12
C LYS A 135 3.39 9.36 -27.30
N CYS A 136 2.63 9.77 -26.28
CA CYS A 136 1.81 10.97 -26.33
C CYS A 136 2.69 12.24 -26.28
N ALA A 137 2.99 12.83 -27.43
CA ALA A 137 3.94 13.93 -27.55
C ALA A 137 3.46 15.23 -26.87
N THR A 138 2.14 15.48 -26.84
CA THR A 138 1.56 16.72 -26.29
C THR A 138 0.75 16.47 -25.01
N GLU A 139 0.46 17.53 -24.26
CA GLU A 139 -0.39 17.46 -23.06
C GLU A 139 -1.82 17.03 -23.44
N GLU A 140 -2.34 17.50 -24.57
CA GLU A 140 -3.66 17.17 -25.06
C GLU A 140 -3.79 15.68 -25.35
N LEU A 141 -2.84 15.07 -26.04
CA LEU A 141 -2.84 13.61 -26.31
C LEU A 141 -2.78 12.79 -25.02
N ARG A 142 -1.98 13.24 -24.03
CA ARG A 142 -1.94 12.58 -22.71
C ARG A 142 -3.28 12.71 -21.97
N GLN A 143 -3.91 13.87 -22.04
CA GLN A 143 -5.23 14.10 -21.43
C GLN A 143 -6.31 13.28 -22.12
N ASP A 144 -6.30 13.15 -23.44
CA ASP A 144 -7.25 12.34 -24.20
C ASP A 144 -7.10 10.85 -23.83
N MET A 145 -5.85 10.35 -23.79
CA MET A 145 -5.58 8.98 -23.32
C MET A 145 -6.08 8.77 -21.89
N TYR A 146 -5.79 9.71 -20.99
CA TYR A 146 -6.26 9.68 -19.61
C TYR A 146 -7.78 9.59 -19.53
N ASN A 147 -8.50 10.48 -20.22
CA ASN A 147 -9.96 10.51 -20.21
C ASN A 147 -10.55 9.19 -20.75
N LYS A 148 -10.03 8.69 -21.88
CA LYS A 148 -10.45 7.42 -22.46
C LYS A 148 -10.27 6.24 -21.48
N LEU A 149 -9.13 6.17 -20.79
CA LEU A 149 -8.85 5.09 -19.83
C LEU A 149 -9.65 5.26 -18.53
N ARG A 150 -9.95 6.51 -18.11
CA ARG A 150 -10.85 6.77 -16.99
C ARG A 150 -12.28 6.33 -17.32
N ASP A 151 -12.77 6.63 -18.50
CA ASP A 151 -14.11 6.22 -18.93
C ASP A 151 -14.20 4.69 -19.05
N LYS A 152 -13.12 4.04 -19.52
CA LYS A 152 -12.99 2.58 -19.55
C LYS A 152 -13.01 1.99 -18.12
N PHE A 153 -12.27 2.56 -17.18
CA PHE A 153 -12.27 2.17 -15.78
C PHE A 153 -13.68 2.25 -15.17
N ASN A 154 -14.38 3.35 -15.41
CA ASN A 154 -15.74 3.57 -14.91
C ASN A 154 -16.79 2.63 -15.53
N ALA A 155 -16.59 2.23 -16.79
CA ALA A 155 -17.46 1.29 -17.50
C ALA A 155 -17.13 -0.18 -17.19
N HIS A 156 -15.93 -0.43 -16.62
CA HIS A 156 -15.40 -1.80 -16.52
C HIS A 156 -16.04 -2.54 -15.35
N LYS A 157 -16.60 -3.71 -15.66
CA LYS A 157 -17.19 -4.62 -14.67
C LYS A 157 -16.76 -6.06 -15.02
N GLY A 158 -15.72 -6.56 -14.35
CA GLY A 158 -15.47 -8.00 -14.39
C GLY A 158 -14.04 -8.48 -14.65
N ASP A 159 -13.15 -7.72 -15.29
CA ASP A 159 -11.72 -8.09 -15.39
C ASP A 159 -10.91 -7.39 -14.30
N GLU A 160 -10.61 -8.12 -13.23
CA GLU A 160 -9.85 -7.59 -12.08
C GLU A 160 -8.43 -7.17 -12.44
N LEU A 161 -7.78 -7.88 -13.38
CA LEU A 161 -6.42 -7.59 -13.81
C LEU A 161 -6.35 -6.25 -14.56
N GLU A 162 -7.23 -6.06 -15.55
CA GLU A 162 -7.30 -4.81 -16.30
C GLU A 162 -7.75 -3.64 -15.43
N THR A 163 -8.76 -3.85 -14.57
CA THR A 163 -9.22 -2.84 -13.61
C THR A 163 -8.10 -2.40 -12.68
N SER A 164 -7.29 -3.34 -12.18
CA SER A 164 -6.12 -3.03 -11.34
C SER A 164 -5.05 -2.23 -12.09
N ALA A 165 -4.78 -2.56 -13.34
CA ALA A 165 -3.84 -1.80 -14.17
C ALA A 165 -4.34 -0.37 -14.42
N LEU A 166 -5.63 -0.20 -14.74
CA LEU A 166 -6.26 1.11 -14.92
C LEU A 166 -6.29 1.91 -13.62
N PHE A 167 -6.58 1.29 -12.47
CA PHE A 167 -6.53 1.93 -11.16
C PHE A 167 -5.14 2.53 -10.87
N ILE A 168 -4.07 1.75 -11.09
CA ILE A 168 -2.69 2.23 -10.91
C ILE A 168 -2.38 3.35 -11.91
N PHE A 169 -2.72 3.18 -13.19
CA PHE A 169 -2.52 4.19 -14.22
C PHE A 169 -3.18 5.51 -13.83
N LEU A 170 -4.46 5.48 -13.47
CA LEU A 170 -5.22 6.68 -13.09
C LEU A 170 -4.61 7.35 -11.86
N ASN A 171 -4.25 6.60 -10.82
CA ASN A 171 -3.62 7.16 -9.64
C ASN A 171 -2.27 7.83 -9.94
N LYS A 172 -1.46 7.26 -10.84
CA LYS A 172 -0.16 7.82 -11.24
C LYS A 172 -0.26 9.05 -12.13
N THR A 173 -1.37 9.23 -12.82
CA THR A 173 -1.53 10.28 -13.85
C THR A 173 -2.58 11.34 -13.49
N CYS A 174 -3.44 11.10 -12.51
CA CYS A 174 -4.44 12.07 -12.06
C CYS A 174 -3.84 13.19 -11.20
N PHE A 175 -4.64 14.22 -10.97
CA PHE A 175 -4.27 15.34 -10.12
C PHE A 175 -3.93 14.89 -8.69
N ASN A 176 -2.69 15.14 -8.28
CA ASN A 176 -2.12 14.80 -6.96
C ASN A 176 -2.20 13.31 -6.54
N GLY A 177 -2.53 12.38 -7.45
CA GLY A 177 -2.72 10.97 -7.11
C GLY A 177 -3.92 10.73 -6.18
N LEU A 178 -4.94 11.58 -6.27
CA LEU A 178 -6.14 11.47 -5.46
C LEU A 178 -7.02 10.30 -5.94
N TYR A 179 -7.76 9.71 -5.01
CA TYR A 179 -8.90 8.84 -5.33
C TYR A 179 -10.19 9.53 -4.90
N ARG A 180 -11.11 9.72 -5.82
CA ARG A 180 -12.41 10.33 -5.56
C ARG A 180 -13.43 9.81 -6.56
N VAL A 181 -14.64 9.51 -6.07
CA VAL A 181 -15.77 9.11 -6.88
C VAL A 181 -16.90 10.14 -6.78
N ASN A 182 -17.75 10.21 -7.82
CA ASN A 182 -18.98 10.97 -7.81
C ASN A 182 -20.10 10.19 -7.07
N SER A 183 -21.34 10.73 -7.06
CA SER A 183 -22.51 10.09 -6.44
C SER A 183 -22.91 8.76 -7.09
N LYS A 184 -22.45 8.49 -8.32
CA LYS A 184 -22.69 7.22 -9.03
C LYS A 184 -21.60 6.17 -8.76
N GLY A 185 -20.57 6.49 -7.92
CA GLY A 185 -19.42 5.64 -7.68
C GLY A 185 -18.36 5.70 -8.79
N GLU A 186 -18.43 6.62 -9.74
CA GLU A 186 -17.49 6.74 -10.85
C GLU A 186 -16.29 7.61 -10.46
N PHE A 187 -15.07 7.14 -10.75
CA PHE A 187 -13.85 7.90 -10.57
C PHE A 187 -13.87 9.21 -11.37
N ASN A 188 -13.67 10.34 -10.70
CA ASN A 188 -13.88 11.67 -11.29
C ASN A 188 -12.74 12.67 -11.02
N VAL A 189 -11.54 12.19 -10.67
CA VAL A 189 -10.37 13.08 -10.54
C VAL A 189 -9.90 13.51 -11.93
N PRO A 190 -9.55 14.79 -12.15
CA PRO A 190 -9.05 15.25 -13.44
C PRO A 190 -7.61 14.78 -13.69
N PHE A 191 -7.17 14.88 -14.95
CA PHE A 191 -5.77 14.66 -15.34
C PHE A 191 -4.82 15.59 -14.58
N GLY A 192 -3.71 15.06 -14.09
CA GLY A 192 -2.73 15.76 -13.26
C GLY A 192 -1.59 16.41 -14.04
N LYS A 193 -1.67 16.47 -15.38
CA LYS A 193 -0.63 17.03 -16.28
C LYS A 193 0.75 16.36 -16.10
N ALA A 194 0.77 15.09 -15.71
CA ALA A 194 1.99 14.35 -15.53
C ALA A 194 2.75 14.21 -16.86
N LYS A 195 4.03 14.60 -16.88
CA LYS A 195 4.86 14.52 -18.10
C LYS A 195 5.51 13.13 -18.23
N ASN A 196 6.17 12.66 -17.18
CA ASN A 196 6.88 11.38 -17.16
C ASN A 196 6.54 10.63 -15.86
N PRO A 197 5.31 10.17 -15.66
CA PRO A 197 4.95 9.42 -14.47
C PRO A 197 5.55 8.00 -14.54
N THR A 198 6.01 7.48 -13.40
CA THR A 198 6.34 6.06 -13.29
C THR A 198 5.04 5.28 -13.11
N ILE A 199 4.43 4.83 -14.22
CA ILE A 199 3.19 4.04 -14.24
C ILE A 199 3.53 2.60 -13.86
N CYS A 200 4.53 2.00 -14.49
CA CYS A 200 5.03 0.65 -14.20
C CYS A 200 6.29 0.72 -13.32
N ASP A 201 6.18 0.31 -12.07
CA ASP A 201 7.29 0.09 -11.14
C ASP A 201 7.43 -1.42 -10.92
N ALA A 202 7.95 -2.13 -11.92
CA ALA A 202 8.01 -3.59 -11.97
C ALA A 202 8.71 -4.19 -10.75
N ASP A 203 9.84 -3.60 -10.34
CA ASP A 203 10.62 -4.11 -9.22
C ASP A 203 9.87 -3.97 -7.91
N ASN A 204 9.16 -2.84 -7.70
CA ASN A 204 8.31 -2.67 -6.53
C ASN A 204 7.12 -3.63 -6.54
N ILE A 205 6.48 -3.86 -7.69
CA ILE A 205 5.36 -4.82 -7.82
C ILE A 205 5.83 -6.24 -7.45
N ARG A 206 7.02 -6.65 -7.90
CA ARG A 206 7.61 -7.95 -7.50
C ARG A 206 7.96 -8.01 -6.02
N ALA A 207 8.47 -6.92 -5.45
CA ALA A 207 8.73 -6.83 -4.00
C ALA A 207 7.43 -6.92 -3.19
N LEU A 208 6.38 -6.23 -3.64
CA LEU A 208 5.04 -6.30 -3.06
C LEU A 208 4.45 -7.72 -3.15
N ASN A 209 4.54 -8.37 -4.32
CA ASN A 209 4.08 -9.74 -4.50
C ASN A 209 4.68 -10.67 -3.44
N LYS A 210 6.01 -10.61 -3.23
CA LYS A 210 6.71 -11.42 -2.22
C LYS A 210 6.19 -11.16 -0.81
N VAL A 211 6.04 -9.89 -0.43
CA VAL A 211 5.59 -9.49 0.91
C VAL A 211 4.14 -9.89 1.15
N LEU A 212 3.27 -9.73 0.15
CA LEU A 212 1.84 -10.01 0.26
C LEU A 212 1.52 -11.51 0.40
N GLN A 213 2.46 -12.43 0.15
CA GLN A 213 2.20 -13.87 0.32
C GLN A 213 1.81 -14.22 1.76
N LYS A 214 2.35 -13.53 2.76
CA LYS A 214 2.00 -13.70 4.18
C LYS A 214 0.85 -12.82 4.67
N VAL A 215 0.16 -12.11 3.76
CA VAL A 215 -0.90 -11.15 4.08
C VAL A 215 -2.26 -11.72 3.67
N THR A 216 -3.21 -11.75 4.60
CA THR A 216 -4.64 -11.97 4.32
C THR A 216 -5.26 -10.64 3.93
N ILE A 217 -5.94 -10.58 2.78
CA ILE A 217 -6.50 -9.35 2.21
C ILE A 217 -8.03 -9.45 2.23
N LEU A 218 -8.66 -8.56 2.98
CA LEU A 218 -10.11 -8.48 3.16
C LEU A 218 -10.67 -7.21 2.51
N ASN A 219 -11.96 -7.22 2.19
CA ASN A 219 -12.68 -6.05 1.70
C ASN A 219 -13.99 -5.93 2.45
N GLY A 220 -14.24 -4.78 3.06
CA GLY A 220 -15.48 -4.53 3.78
C GLY A 220 -15.31 -3.62 4.99
N ASP A 221 -16.19 -3.80 5.95
CA ASP A 221 -16.17 -3.03 7.20
C ASP A 221 -14.93 -3.33 8.03
N PHE A 222 -14.46 -2.33 8.79
CA PHE A 222 -13.24 -2.47 9.59
C PHE A 222 -13.37 -3.49 10.72
N GLU A 223 -14.58 -3.75 11.24
CA GLU A 223 -14.81 -4.78 12.27
C GLU A 223 -14.70 -6.21 11.71
N ASP A 224 -14.88 -6.40 10.40
CA ASP A 224 -14.83 -7.70 9.75
C ASP A 224 -13.47 -8.41 9.83
N VAL A 225 -12.40 -7.66 10.10
CA VAL A 225 -11.06 -8.24 10.32
C VAL A 225 -11.05 -9.30 11.43
N MET A 226 -11.95 -9.17 12.42
CA MET A 226 -12.05 -10.11 13.54
C MET A 226 -12.43 -11.53 13.09
N LYS A 227 -13.11 -11.68 11.96
CA LYS A 227 -13.42 -13.00 11.38
C LYS A 227 -12.16 -13.81 11.04
N SER A 228 -11.04 -13.10 10.78
CA SER A 228 -9.75 -13.70 10.40
C SER A 228 -8.71 -13.71 11.51
N VAL A 229 -8.94 -13.02 12.63
CA VAL A 229 -8.06 -12.99 13.80
C VAL A 229 -8.33 -14.22 14.67
N LYS A 230 -7.32 -15.11 14.84
CA LYS A 230 -7.45 -16.39 15.59
C LYS A 230 -6.62 -16.41 16.85
N SER A 231 -5.78 -15.42 17.10
CA SER A 231 -4.88 -15.31 18.25
C SER A 231 -4.74 -13.85 18.66
N LYS A 232 -4.03 -13.59 19.74
CA LYS A 232 -3.68 -12.20 20.10
C LYS A 232 -2.93 -11.54 18.95
N ALA A 233 -3.29 -10.29 18.66
CA ALA A 233 -2.76 -9.53 17.53
C ALA A 233 -2.46 -8.09 17.95
N PHE A 234 -1.65 -7.43 17.14
CA PHE A 234 -1.45 -5.99 17.20
C PHE A 234 -2.20 -5.33 16.04
N PHE A 235 -3.02 -4.33 16.35
CA PHE A 235 -3.81 -3.58 15.38
C PHE A 235 -3.23 -2.18 15.19
N TYR A 236 -3.09 -1.76 13.94
CA TYR A 236 -2.83 -0.37 13.59
C TYR A 236 -4.02 0.19 12.83
N PHE A 237 -4.60 1.28 13.34
CA PHE A 237 -5.73 1.97 12.73
C PHE A 237 -5.28 3.30 12.14
N ASP A 238 -5.56 3.50 10.87
CA ASP A 238 -5.40 4.77 10.16
C ASP A 238 -6.71 5.10 9.42
N PRO A 239 -7.81 5.36 10.17
CA PRO A 239 -9.11 5.63 9.60
C PRO A 239 -9.13 6.94 8.82
N PRO A 240 -10.15 7.21 8.00
CA PRO A 240 -10.38 8.56 7.51
C PRO A 240 -10.44 9.54 8.69
N TYR A 241 -9.60 10.58 8.62
CA TYR A 241 -9.44 11.54 9.71
C TYR A 241 -10.68 12.40 9.94
N ARG A 242 -10.96 12.71 11.20
CA ARG A 242 -11.99 13.67 11.55
C ARG A 242 -11.65 15.03 10.94
N PRO A 243 -12.57 15.64 10.15
CA PRO A 243 -12.34 16.94 9.55
C PRO A 243 -12.16 18.03 10.61
N LEU A 244 -11.12 18.86 10.49
CA LEU A 244 -10.81 19.93 11.43
C LEU A 244 -11.55 21.25 11.14
N THR A 245 -12.26 21.34 9.99
CA THR A 245 -13.00 22.57 9.62
C THR A 245 -14.44 22.24 9.22
N GLN A 246 -15.36 23.17 9.47
CA GLN A 246 -16.78 23.00 9.14
C GLN A 246 -17.02 22.71 7.63
N SER A 247 -16.27 23.35 6.75
CA SER A 247 -16.38 23.13 5.30
C SER A 247 -15.92 21.73 4.90
N ALA A 248 -14.86 21.20 5.54
CA ALA A 248 -14.40 19.84 5.32
C ALA A 248 -15.38 18.83 5.92
N ALA A 249 -15.96 19.11 7.10
CA ALA A 249 -16.98 18.30 7.73
C ALA A 249 -18.23 18.18 6.85
N PHE A 250 -18.77 19.31 6.34
CA PHE A 250 -19.93 19.29 5.45
C PHE A 250 -19.72 18.41 4.23
N THR A 251 -18.53 18.46 3.64
CA THR A 251 -18.19 17.62 2.48
C THR A 251 -18.10 16.12 2.86
N ALA A 252 -17.60 15.80 4.05
CA ALA A 252 -17.51 14.43 4.56
C ALA A 252 -18.89 13.85 4.90
N TYR A 253 -19.76 14.64 5.54
CA TYR A 253 -21.15 14.24 5.87
C TYR A 253 -22.01 14.02 4.63
N ALA A 254 -21.92 14.90 3.63
CA ALA A 254 -22.74 14.82 2.40
C ALA A 254 -22.47 13.56 1.57
N LYS A 255 -21.41 12.79 1.85
CA LYS A 255 -20.98 11.61 1.07
C LYS A 255 -21.10 10.28 1.83
N GLY A 256 -21.74 10.25 3.01
CA GLY A 256 -21.75 9.02 3.83
C GLY A 256 -20.34 8.62 4.30
N GLY A 257 -19.44 9.61 4.49
CA GLY A 257 -18.06 9.40 4.89
C GLY A 257 -17.93 8.96 6.37
N PHE A 258 -16.70 8.73 6.80
CA PHE A 258 -16.34 8.36 8.17
C PHE A 258 -16.54 9.57 9.10
N ASN A 259 -17.74 9.69 9.67
CA ASN A 259 -18.20 10.81 10.49
C ASN A 259 -17.94 10.56 11.98
N ASP A 260 -18.40 11.48 12.85
CA ASP A 260 -18.21 11.37 14.31
C ASP A 260 -18.87 10.11 14.90
N ASP A 261 -19.98 9.61 14.32
CA ASP A 261 -20.60 8.36 14.76
C ASP A 261 -19.74 7.15 14.41
N GLU A 262 -19.10 7.16 13.24
CA GLU A 262 -18.11 6.15 12.85
C GLU A 262 -16.86 6.23 13.73
N GLN A 263 -16.40 7.42 14.12
CA GLN A 263 -15.33 7.59 15.10
C GLN A 263 -15.69 6.98 16.46
N ARG A 264 -16.94 7.19 16.92
CA ARG A 264 -17.47 6.57 18.17
C ARG A 264 -17.57 5.06 18.05
N ARG A 265 -18.02 4.54 16.91
CA ARG A 265 -18.07 3.09 16.63
C ARG A 265 -16.69 2.47 16.67
N LEU A 266 -15.70 3.13 16.04
CA LEU A 266 -14.31 2.69 16.07
C LEU A 266 -13.74 2.67 17.50
N ALA A 267 -14.02 3.68 18.31
CA ALA A 267 -13.57 3.70 19.71
C ALA A 267 -14.20 2.56 20.53
N GLN A 268 -15.47 2.23 20.28
CA GLN A 268 -16.12 1.06 20.89
C GLN A 268 -15.46 -0.25 20.47
N PHE A 269 -15.07 -0.35 19.19
CA PHE A 269 -14.32 -1.50 18.68
C PHE A 269 -12.93 -1.61 19.33
N CYS A 270 -12.19 -0.51 19.46
CA CYS A 270 -10.92 -0.45 20.19
C CYS A 270 -11.06 -0.92 21.65
N ARG A 271 -12.15 -0.54 22.35
CA ARG A 271 -12.44 -1.05 23.71
C ARG A 271 -12.79 -2.52 23.74
N LYS A 272 -13.45 -3.07 22.70
CA LYS A 272 -13.69 -4.52 22.58
C LYS A 272 -12.36 -5.27 22.40
N LEU A 273 -11.44 -4.75 21.58
CA LEU A 273 -10.12 -5.32 21.37
C LEU A 273 -9.28 -5.32 22.65
N ASP A 274 -9.30 -4.22 23.39
CA ASP A 274 -8.61 -4.09 24.67
C ASP A 274 -9.09 -5.15 25.66
N ARG A 275 -10.40 -5.28 25.85
CA ARG A 275 -10.99 -6.32 26.72
C ARG A 275 -10.65 -7.74 26.28
N ALA A 276 -10.48 -7.96 24.97
CA ALA A 276 -10.03 -9.23 24.42
C ALA A 276 -8.51 -9.48 24.56
N GLY A 277 -7.76 -8.49 25.08
CA GLY A 277 -6.32 -8.55 25.29
C GLY A 277 -5.50 -8.40 24.02
N HIS A 278 -6.07 -7.76 22.99
CA HIS A 278 -5.32 -7.28 21.83
C HIS A 278 -4.69 -5.92 22.14
N GLN A 279 -3.56 -5.64 21.51
CA GLN A 279 -2.97 -4.30 21.56
C GLN A 279 -3.23 -3.56 20.27
N TRP A 280 -3.40 -2.24 20.37
CA TRP A 280 -3.68 -1.42 19.24
C TRP A 280 -3.10 -0.01 19.37
N MET A 281 -2.80 0.58 18.22
CA MET A 281 -2.44 1.99 18.06
C MET A 281 -3.31 2.59 16.94
N LEU A 282 -3.81 3.79 17.16
CA LEU A 282 -4.70 4.51 16.24
C LEU A 282 -4.11 5.89 15.93
N SER A 283 -4.05 6.25 14.66
CA SER A 283 -3.71 7.61 14.20
C SER A 283 -4.98 8.39 13.87
N ASN A 284 -4.98 9.72 14.19
CA ASN A 284 -6.04 10.63 13.73
C ASN A 284 -5.52 12.07 13.70
N SER A 285 -6.34 13.02 13.18
CA SER A 285 -6.08 14.45 13.29
C SER A 285 -6.13 14.88 14.75
N ASP A 286 -5.30 15.87 15.12
CA ASP A 286 -5.40 16.52 16.41
C ASP A 286 -6.30 17.76 16.28
N PRO A 287 -7.51 17.78 16.89
CA PRO A 287 -8.42 18.92 16.83
C PRO A 287 -7.80 20.21 17.40
N HIS A 288 -6.90 20.09 18.37
CA HIS A 288 -6.21 21.23 18.99
C HIS A 288 -5.34 22.03 18.01
N ASN A 289 -5.06 21.52 16.79
CA ASN A 289 -4.44 22.31 15.73
C ASN A 289 -5.35 23.47 15.24
N VAL A 290 -6.65 23.43 15.51
CA VAL A 290 -7.64 24.43 15.06
C VAL A 290 -8.41 25.01 16.22
N ASP A 291 -8.87 24.19 17.17
CA ASP A 291 -9.61 24.59 18.35
C ASP A 291 -9.00 23.91 19.60
N PRO A 292 -8.30 24.67 20.46
CA PRO A 292 -7.68 24.11 21.66
C PRO A 292 -8.66 23.53 22.68
N GLU A 293 -9.95 23.86 22.57
CA GLU A 293 -11.01 23.38 23.47
C GLU A 293 -11.77 22.15 22.90
N ASP A 294 -11.42 21.67 21.70
CA ASP A 294 -12.05 20.50 21.10
C ASP A 294 -11.40 19.20 21.62
N ASP A 295 -11.82 18.73 22.78
CA ASP A 295 -11.34 17.51 23.45
C ASP A 295 -12.02 16.22 22.95
N PHE A 296 -12.57 16.21 21.74
CA PHE A 296 -13.32 15.08 21.18
C PHE A 296 -12.61 13.73 21.31
N PHE A 297 -11.31 13.65 21.01
CA PHE A 297 -10.57 12.40 21.09
C PHE A 297 -10.13 12.09 22.52
N GLU A 298 -9.82 13.08 23.32
CA GLU A 298 -9.49 12.94 24.75
C GLU A 298 -10.67 12.33 25.52
N GLU A 299 -11.88 12.83 25.28
CA GLU A 299 -13.12 12.27 25.85
C GLU A 299 -13.42 10.88 25.31
N LEU A 300 -13.35 10.71 23.96
CA LEU A 300 -13.71 9.47 23.28
C LEU A 300 -12.80 8.31 23.67
N TYR A 301 -11.50 8.56 23.88
CA TYR A 301 -10.49 7.58 24.24
C TYR A 301 -10.01 7.69 25.68
N GLN A 302 -10.84 8.27 26.58
CA GLN A 302 -10.52 8.37 28.00
C GLN A 302 -10.08 7.01 28.57
N GLY A 303 -8.96 7.02 29.30
CA GLY A 303 -8.33 5.83 29.88
C GLY A 303 -7.26 5.17 29.01
N PHE A 304 -7.04 5.66 27.80
CA PHE A 304 -5.95 5.23 26.90
C PHE A 304 -4.86 6.29 26.81
N ASP A 305 -3.67 5.89 26.35
CA ASP A 305 -2.52 6.79 26.19
C ASP A 305 -2.63 7.55 24.86
N ILE A 306 -2.62 8.89 24.91
CA ILE A 306 -2.70 9.76 23.74
C ILE A 306 -1.38 10.51 23.59
N LYS A 307 -0.66 10.25 22.50
CA LYS A 307 0.59 10.95 22.13
C LYS A 307 0.35 11.83 20.90
N ARG A 308 1.07 12.95 20.84
CA ARG A 308 1.09 13.83 19.69
C ARG A 308 2.37 13.60 18.87
N VAL A 309 2.22 13.26 17.60
CA VAL A 309 3.30 13.10 16.63
C VAL A 309 3.28 14.27 15.66
N VAL A 310 4.43 14.67 15.14
CA VAL A 310 4.53 15.92 14.37
C VAL A 310 4.82 15.63 12.90
N ALA A 311 3.89 16.01 12.03
CA ALA A 311 4.06 15.99 10.58
C ALA A 311 4.49 17.37 10.05
N SER A 312 5.33 17.41 9.02
CA SER A 312 5.68 18.63 8.29
C SER A 312 4.73 18.80 7.11
N ARG A 313 3.98 19.89 7.02
CA ARG A 313 3.23 20.24 5.81
C ARG A 313 4.17 20.82 4.76
N ALA A 314 4.40 20.10 3.67
CA ALA A 314 5.24 20.56 2.55
C ALA A 314 4.52 21.55 1.62
N ILE A 315 3.18 21.60 1.59
CA ILE A 315 2.40 22.39 0.62
C ILE A 315 1.20 23.05 1.32
N ASN A 316 1.21 24.37 1.39
CA ASN A 316 0.01 25.17 1.55
C ASN A 316 0.05 26.33 0.54
N SER A 317 -1.08 26.64 -0.08
CA SER A 317 -1.24 27.75 -1.05
C SER A 317 -1.09 29.14 -0.41
N LYS A 318 -1.16 29.24 0.94
CA LYS A 318 -0.91 30.45 1.71
C LYS A 318 0.38 30.27 2.54
N GLY A 319 1.33 31.21 2.42
CA GLY A 319 2.65 31.16 3.04
C GLY A 319 2.65 30.97 4.57
N ASP A 320 1.62 31.44 5.28
CA ASP A 320 1.46 31.35 6.74
C ASP A 320 1.00 29.97 7.24
N GLY A 321 0.67 29.04 6.34
CA GLY A 321 0.23 27.68 6.67
C GLY A 321 1.35 26.62 6.58
N ARG A 322 2.62 27.01 6.41
CA ARG A 322 3.79 26.12 6.45
C ARG A 322 4.22 25.94 7.89
N GLY A 323 3.66 24.98 8.60
CA GLY A 323 3.99 24.70 9.99
C GLY A 323 4.00 23.20 10.27
N LYS A 324 4.54 22.86 11.43
CA LYS A 324 4.38 21.54 12.02
C LYS A 324 2.91 21.39 12.39
N ILE A 325 2.29 20.27 12.00
CA ILE A 325 0.94 19.90 12.42
C ILE A 325 1.03 18.65 13.29
N ALA A 326 0.32 18.68 14.41
CA ALA A 326 0.21 17.51 15.27
C ALA A 326 -0.82 16.52 14.70
N GLU A 327 -0.50 15.23 14.79
CA GLU A 327 -1.45 14.14 14.65
C GLU A 327 -1.48 13.35 15.94
N LEU A 328 -2.60 12.72 16.24
CA LEU A 328 -2.74 11.87 17.41
C LEU A 328 -2.23 10.47 17.12
N ALA A 329 -1.56 9.87 18.12
CA ALA A 329 -1.30 8.44 18.21
C ALA A 329 -1.88 7.94 19.54
N ILE A 330 -3.01 7.25 19.45
CA ILE A 330 -3.77 6.74 20.60
C ILE A 330 -3.50 5.26 20.74
N ARG A 331 -3.22 4.78 21.95
CA ARG A 331 -2.84 3.36 22.16
C ARG A 331 -3.34 2.83 23.50
N ASN A 332 -3.60 1.52 23.61
CA ASN A 332 -4.07 0.86 24.82
C ASN A 332 -2.95 0.23 25.66
N TYR A 333 -1.71 0.64 25.48
CA TYR A 333 -0.53 0.19 26.24
C TYR A 333 0.33 1.39 26.59
N GLY A 334 0.97 1.33 27.77
CA GLY A 334 1.94 2.32 28.23
C GLY A 334 3.37 2.02 27.74
N GLU A 335 4.32 2.80 28.24
CA GLU A 335 5.75 2.61 28.04
C GLU A 335 6.27 1.40 28.82
#